data_a1e23c4bf860312efcdd748c6e738ecd
#
_entry.id   a1e23c4bf860312efcdd748c6e738ecd
#
_cell.length_a   1.000
_cell.length_b   1.000
_cell.length_c   1.000
_cell.angle_alpha   90.00
_cell.angle_beta   90.00
_cell.angle_gamma   90.00
#
_symmetry.space_group_name_H-M   'P 1'
#
loop_
_entity.id
_entity.type
_entity.pdbx_description
1 polymer ?
#
loop_
_entity_poly.entity_id
_entity_poly.type
_entity_poly.pdbx_seq_one_letter_code
_entity_poly.pdbx_strand_id
1 'polypeptide(L)'
;EDIEKWVENNRAISQRTQKIKSNYDNSFIKSDSPNKITPKFVMLHTLSHLLITQLSFECGYNVASLSERIYCSEKEDGKVMAGILIYTASGDSEGTLGGLVRQGRPDSFPQIFKKAINSAKICSNDPICIMSKGQGRDSLNLAACHTCALLPETCCEEKNVFLDRGMIIGTFEEKNIGFWNDI
;
A
#
# COMPACT_ATOMS: atom_id res chain seq x y z
N GLU A 1 2.64 -15.53 -9.28
CA GLU A 1 3.15 -16.80 -8.73
C GLU A 1 3.71 -16.61 -7.31
N ASP A 2 4.62 -15.66 -7.08
CA ASP A 2 5.24 -15.47 -5.76
C ASP A 2 4.25 -14.92 -4.73
N ILE A 3 3.35 -14.02 -5.14
CA ILE A 3 2.31 -13.46 -4.27
C ILE A 3 1.31 -14.56 -3.85
N GLU A 4 0.88 -15.41 -4.76
CA GLU A 4 -0.03 -16.52 -4.46
C GLU A 4 0.61 -17.49 -3.46
N LYS A 5 1.87 -17.87 -3.69
CA LYS A 5 2.62 -18.73 -2.75
C LYS A 5 2.77 -18.08 -1.37
N TRP A 6 3.04 -16.77 -1.32
CA TRP A 6 3.14 -16.03 -0.06
C TRP A 6 1.82 -16.06 0.71
N VAL A 7 0.68 -15.87 0.04
CA VAL A 7 -0.65 -15.95 0.67
C VAL A 7 -0.95 -17.35 1.15
N GLU A 8 -0.69 -18.38 0.33
CA GLU A 8 -0.97 -19.80 0.66
C GLU A 8 -0.14 -20.28 1.86
N ASN A 9 1.11 -19.83 1.95
CA ASN A 9 2.04 -20.26 3.00
C ASN A 9 1.83 -19.56 4.35
N ASN A 10 1.00 -18.51 4.42
CA ASN A 10 0.86 -17.68 5.61
C ASN A 10 -0.61 -17.47 6.01
N ARG A 11 -1.11 -18.32 6.90
CA ARG A 11 -2.49 -18.19 7.43
C ARG A 11 -2.78 -16.81 8.05
N ALA A 12 -1.80 -16.20 8.69
CA ALA A 12 -1.94 -14.89 9.32
C ALA A 12 -2.29 -13.78 8.32
N ILE A 13 -1.78 -13.84 7.08
CA ILE A 13 -2.12 -12.91 6.01
C ILE A 13 -3.63 -12.95 5.71
N SER A 14 -4.16 -14.16 5.55
CA SER A 14 -5.59 -14.36 5.32
C SER A 14 -6.44 -13.88 6.50
N GLN A 15 -5.99 -14.09 7.74
CA GLN A 15 -6.67 -13.61 8.94
C GLN A 15 -6.68 -12.07 9.02
N ARG A 16 -5.57 -11.42 8.68
CA ARG A 16 -5.48 -9.95 8.64
C ARG A 16 -6.42 -9.36 7.59
N THR A 17 -6.42 -9.92 6.39
CA THR A 17 -7.36 -9.50 5.33
C THR A 17 -8.80 -9.73 5.72
N GLN A 18 -9.12 -10.89 6.33
CA GLN A 18 -10.46 -11.19 6.81
C GLN A 18 -10.92 -10.20 7.90
N LYS A 19 -9.99 -9.71 8.73
CA LYS A 19 -10.30 -8.67 9.72
C LYS A 19 -10.71 -7.36 9.03
N ILE A 20 -9.97 -6.91 8.03
CA ILE A 20 -10.33 -5.72 7.23
C ILE A 20 -11.70 -5.93 6.57
N LYS A 21 -11.92 -7.09 5.96
CA LYS A 21 -13.18 -7.43 5.28
C LYS A 21 -14.36 -7.43 6.25
N SER A 22 -14.20 -8.03 7.43
CA SER A 22 -15.23 -8.01 8.47
C SER A 22 -15.58 -6.60 8.93
N ASN A 23 -14.56 -5.73 9.10
CA ASN A 23 -14.80 -4.33 9.45
C ASN A 23 -15.53 -3.60 8.31
N TYR A 24 -15.13 -3.84 7.05
CA TYR A 24 -15.78 -3.27 5.87
C TYR A 24 -17.26 -3.68 5.77
N ASP A 25 -17.56 -4.95 6.00
CA ASP A 25 -18.93 -5.46 5.98
C ASP A 25 -19.86 -4.76 6.99
N ASN A 26 -19.30 -4.22 8.06
CA ASN A 26 -19.99 -3.46 9.11
C ASN A 26 -19.83 -1.94 8.98
N SER A 27 -19.15 -1.45 7.96
CA SER A 27 -18.84 -0.02 7.78
C SER A 27 -19.93 0.72 7.03
N PHE A 28 -19.93 2.06 7.18
CA PHE A 28 -20.84 2.95 6.43
C PHE A 28 -20.43 3.10 4.95
N ILE A 29 -19.21 2.72 4.57
CA ILE A 29 -18.68 2.88 3.20
C ILE A 29 -18.79 1.62 2.35
N LYS A 30 -19.45 0.58 2.83
CA LYS A 30 -19.56 -0.72 2.14
C LYS A 30 -20.02 -0.64 0.68
N SER A 31 -20.87 0.34 0.36
CA SER A 31 -21.38 0.53 -1.01
C SER A 31 -20.43 1.30 -1.94
N ASP A 32 -19.41 1.95 -1.40
CA ASP A 32 -18.57 2.91 -2.12
C ASP A 32 -17.29 2.29 -2.70
N SER A 33 -16.91 1.08 -2.26
CA SER A 33 -15.70 0.41 -2.74
C SER A 33 -16.04 -0.73 -3.69
N PRO A 34 -15.73 -0.60 -4.98
CA PRO A 34 -15.92 -1.66 -5.97
C PRO A 34 -14.85 -2.74 -5.90
N ASN A 35 -13.74 -2.51 -5.19
CA ASN A 35 -12.61 -3.42 -5.20
C ASN A 35 -12.78 -4.60 -4.24
N LYS A 36 -12.34 -5.77 -4.69
CA LYS A 36 -12.32 -6.98 -3.89
C LYS A 36 -11.18 -6.90 -2.87
N ILE A 37 -11.50 -6.93 -1.58
CA ILE A 37 -10.50 -6.91 -0.51
C ILE A 37 -9.81 -8.27 -0.45
N THR A 38 -8.63 -8.39 -1.05
CA THR A 38 -7.78 -9.59 -1.04
C THR A 38 -6.42 -9.28 -0.41
N PRO A 39 -5.67 -10.29 0.05
CA PRO A 39 -4.30 -10.09 0.54
C PRO A 39 -3.43 -9.36 -0.48
N LYS A 40 -3.51 -9.76 -1.74
CA LYS A 40 -2.80 -9.14 -2.86
C LYS A 40 -3.15 -7.67 -3.02
N PHE A 41 -4.44 -7.33 -2.97
CA PHE A 41 -4.89 -5.93 -3.07
C PHE A 41 -4.35 -5.08 -1.91
N VAL A 42 -4.51 -5.53 -0.66
CA VAL A 42 -4.04 -4.80 0.53
C VAL A 42 -2.52 -4.57 0.48
N MET A 43 -1.76 -5.58 0.06
CA MET A 43 -0.31 -5.48 -0.09
C MET A 43 0.08 -4.49 -1.19
N LEU A 44 -0.49 -4.58 -2.40
CA LEU A 44 -0.20 -3.67 -3.51
C LEU A 44 -0.59 -2.23 -3.17
N HIS A 45 -1.77 -2.03 -2.57
CA HIS A 45 -2.25 -0.72 -2.17
C HIS A 45 -1.33 -0.08 -1.11
N THR A 46 -0.94 -0.84 -0.09
CA THR A 46 0.02 -0.35 0.92
C THR A 46 1.38 -0.02 0.29
N LEU A 47 1.88 -0.87 -0.59
CA LEU A 47 3.12 -0.61 -1.32
C LEU A 47 3.04 0.66 -2.17
N SER A 48 1.91 0.90 -2.84
CA SER A 48 1.69 2.11 -3.62
C SER A 48 1.84 3.38 -2.77
N HIS A 49 1.24 3.40 -1.58
CA HIS A 49 1.36 4.53 -0.65
C HIS A 49 2.80 4.80 -0.21
N LEU A 50 3.55 3.73 0.09
CA LEU A 50 4.97 3.85 0.45
C LEU A 50 5.80 4.38 -0.72
N LEU A 51 5.52 3.90 -1.93
CA LEU A 51 6.21 4.35 -3.15
C LEU A 51 5.87 5.81 -3.50
N ILE A 52 4.61 6.24 -3.38
CA ILE A 52 4.21 7.63 -3.61
C ILE A 52 4.97 8.55 -2.65
N THR A 53 5.00 8.22 -1.36
CA THR A 53 5.74 8.98 -0.35
C THR A 53 7.23 9.08 -0.72
N GLN A 54 7.85 7.98 -1.08
CA GLN A 54 9.28 7.96 -1.43
C GLN A 54 9.57 8.71 -2.73
N LEU A 55 8.74 8.53 -3.77
CA LEU A 55 8.88 9.23 -5.06
C LEU A 55 8.67 10.74 -4.91
N SER A 56 7.71 11.16 -4.09
CA SER A 56 7.54 12.57 -3.74
C SER A 56 8.83 13.17 -3.19
N PHE A 57 9.49 12.46 -2.29
CA PHE A 57 10.78 12.87 -1.72
C PHE A 57 11.89 12.95 -2.78
N GLU A 58 12.03 11.92 -3.62
CA GLU A 58 13.10 11.83 -4.64
C GLU A 58 12.92 12.85 -5.78
N CYS A 59 11.68 13.18 -6.11
CA CYS A 59 11.37 14.12 -7.18
C CYS A 59 11.23 15.57 -6.69
N GLY A 60 11.07 15.78 -5.37
CA GLY A 60 10.72 17.10 -4.81
C GLY A 60 9.28 17.52 -5.11
N TYR A 61 8.39 16.58 -5.41
CA TYR A 61 6.98 16.86 -5.68
C TYR A 61 6.18 16.96 -4.39
N ASN A 62 5.12 17.76 -4.42
CA ASN A 62 4.10 17.68 -3.39
C ASN A 62 3.41 16.31 -3.52
N VAL A 63 3.24 15.59 -2.40
CA VAL A 63 2.56 14.29 -2.40
C VAL A 63 1.19 14.38 -3.07
N ALA A 64 0.44 15.45 -2.84
CA ALA A 64 -0.88 15.68 -3.41
C ALA A 64 -0.90 15.82 -4.95
N SER A 65 0.26 16.01 -5.60
CA SER A 65 0.37 16.02 -7.06
C SER A 65 0.52 14.64 -7.69
N LEU A 66 0.71 13.59 -6.89
CA LEU A 66 0.80 12.21 -7.32
C LEU A 66 -0.52 11.49 -7.07
N SER A 67 -0.81 10.51 -7.89
CA SER A 67 -1.97 9.62 -7.73
C SER A 67 -1.60 8.20 -8.11
N GLU A 68 -2.38 7.25 -7.59
CA GLU A 68 -2.21 5.83 -7.88
C GLU A 68 -3.33 5.26 -8.72
N ARG A 69 -3.04 4.14 -9.36
CA ARG A 69 -4.00 3.19 -9.90
C ARG A 69 -3.53 1.78 -9.59
N ILE A 70 -4.38 0.99 -8.94
CA ILE A 70 -4.07 -0.40 -8.59
C ILE A 70 -4.72 -1.35 -9.61
N TYR A 71 -3.90 -2.17 -10.24
CA TYR A 71 -4.34 -3.25 -11.12
C TYR A 71 -4.23 -4.56 -10.37
N CYS A 72 -5.34 -5.03 -9.81
CA CYS A 72 -5.41 -6.24 -9.02
C CYS A 72 -6.61 -7.08 -9.47
N SER A 73 -6.35 -8.27 -9.98
CA SER A 73 -7.39 -9.25 -10.32
C SER A 73 -6.90 -10.66 -10.03
N GLU A 74 -7.85 -11.56 -9.76
CA GLU A 74 -7.59 -12.95 -9.45
C GLU A 74 -7.81 -13.85 -10.69
N LYS A 75 -7.52 -15.16 -10.56
CA LYS A 75 -7.68 -16.13 -11.67
C LYS A 75 -9.12 -16.24 -12.15
N GLU A 76 -10.08 -16.11 -11.23
CA GLU A 76 -11.50 -16.15 -11.52
C GLU A 76 -11.98 -14.97 -12.38
N ASP A 77 -11.23 -13.88 -12.39
CA ASP A 77 -11.53 -12.68 -13.20
C ASP A 77 -11.04 -12.81 -14.66
N GLY A 78 -10.41 -13.93 -15.01
CA GLY A 78 -9.89 -14.24 -16.35
C GLY A 78 -8.43 -13.89 -16.55
N LYS A 79 -8.02 -12.63 -16.37
CA LYS A 79 -6.62 -12.20 -16.49
C LYS A 79 -6.07 -11.80 -15.12
N VAL A 80 -5.09 -12.54 -14.64
CA VAL A 80 -4.40 -12.21 -13.38
C VAL A 80 -3.59 -10.92 -13.56
N MET A 81 -3.85 -9.94 -12.69
CA MET A 81 -3.11 -8.69 -12.64
C MET A 81 -2.57 -8.45 -11.22
N ALA A 82 -1.34 -7.91 -11.15
CA ALA A 82 -0.71 -7.43 -9.95
C ALA A 82 0.21 -6.27 -10.33
N GLY A 83 -0.29 -5.05 -10.31
CA GLY A 83 0.45 -3.88 -10.77
C GLY A 83 0.00 -2.58 -10.11
N ILE A 84 0.91 -1.63 -10.09
CA ILE A 84 0.70 -0.28 -9.58
C ILE A 84 1.11 0.69 -10.66
N LEU A 85 0.27 1.67 -10.96
CA LEU A 85 0.62 2.84 -11.75
C LEU A 85 0.63 4.05 -10.82
N ILE A 86 1.75 4.77 -10.78
CA ILE A 86 1.86 6.06 -10.08
C ILE A 86 2.05 7.14 -11.14
N TYR A 87 1.24 8.18 -11.09
CA TYR A 87 1.25 9.24 -12.08
C TYR A 87 1.02 10.62 -11.45
N THR A 88 1.38 11.68 -12.17
CA THR A 88 1.10 13.05 -11.76
C THR A 88 -0.36 13.39 -12.09
N ALA A 89 -1.12 13.80 -11.07
CA ALA A 89 -2.54 14.17 -11.23
C ALA A 89 -2.73 15.53 -11.94
N SER A 90 -1.72 16.41 -11.89
CA SER A 90 -1.73 17.72 -12.53
C SER A 90 -0.43 17.95 -13.29
N GLY A 91 -0.54 18.20 -14.59
CA GLY A 91 0.62 18.45 -15.47
C GLY A 91 1.28 19.83 -15.29
N ASP A 92 0.61 20.78 -14.64
CA ASP A 92 0.99 22.19 -14.67
C ASP A 92 1.66 22.68 -13.38
N SER A 93 1.61 21.92 -12.30
CA SER A 93 1.91 22.45 -10.99
C SER A 93 3.36 22.35 -10.54
N GLU A 94 4.20 21.48 -11.12
CA GLU A 94 5.51 21.20 -10.53
C GLU A 94 6.66 20.97 -11.53
N GLY A 95 6.67 21.73 -12.61
CA GLY A 95 7.90 21.79 -13.46
C GLY A 95 8.20 20.56 -14.22
N THR A 96 8.85 19.76 -14.49
CA THR A 96 9.13 18.77 -15.51
C THR A 96 8.46 17.41 -15.25
N LEU A 97 7.52 17.00 -16.08
CA LEU A 97 6.98 15.63 -16.21
C LEU A 97 8.07 14.53 -16.26
N GLY A 98 9.31 14.92 -16.55
CA GLY A 98 10.44 14.01 -16.64
C GLY A 98 10.99 13.48 -15.29
N GLY A 99 10.66 14.11 -14.17
CA GLY A 99 11.18 13.70 -12.86
C GLY A 99 10.69 12.30 -12.47
N LEU A 100 9.38 12.08 -12.48
CA LEU A 100 8.77 10.80 -12.13
C LEU A 100 9.19 9.67 -13.09
N VAL A 101 9.15 9.92 -14.40
CA VAL A 101 9.57 8.94 -15.43
C VAL A 101 11.05 8.56 -15.26
N ARG A 102 11.90 9.52 -14.92
CA ARG A 102 13.32 9.27 -14.65
C ARG A 102 13.51 8.31 -13.48
N GLN A 103 12.74 8.47 -12.40
CA GLN A 103 12.82 7.61 -11.22
C GLN A 103 12.29 6.19 -11.49
N GLY A 104 11.45 5.98 -12.50
CA GLY A 104 10.99 4.66 -12.93
C GLY A 104 12.00 3.85 -13.75
N ARG A 105 13.19 4.38 -14.04
CA ARG A 105 14.21 3.67 -14.82
C ARG A 105 14.85 2.54 -14.02
N PRO A 106 15.36 1.47 -14.72
CA PRO A 106 15.99 0.32 -14.07
C PRO A 106 17.23 0.65 -13.22
N ASP A 107 17.90 1.74 -13.50
CA ASP A 107 19.07 2.23 -12.74
C ASP A 107 18.70 3.00 -11.48
N SER A 108 17.52 3.61 -11.42
CA SER A 108 17.07 4.44 -10.31
C SER A 108 16.05 3.74 -9.40
N PHE A 109 15.06 3.09 -9.99
CA PHE A 109 13.90 2.53 -9.28
C PHE A 109 14.23 1.51 -8.17
N PRO A 110 15.21 0.58 -8.34
CA PRO A 110 15.52 -0.39 -7.28
C PRO A 110 15.95 0.26 -5.96
N GLN A 111 16.68 1.38 -6.02
CA GLN A 111 17.10 2.10 -4.82
C GLN A 111 15.92 2.81 -4.15
N ILE A 112 15.01 3.39 -4.94
CA ILE A 112 13.80 4.04 -4.46
C ILE A 112 12.89 3.00 -3.79
N PHE A 113 12.70 1.87 -4.43
CA PHE A 113 11.93 0.75 -3.88
C PHE A 113 12.49 0.29 -2.54
N LYS A 114 13.80 0.05 -2.47
CA LYS A 114 14.47 -0.34 -1.22
C LYS A 114 14.30 0.71 -0.11
N LYS A 115 14.40 1.99 -0.43
CA LYS A 115 14.17 3.08 0.52
C LYS A 115 12.73 3.08 1.01
N ALA A 116 11.73 2.89 0.13
CA ALA A 116 10.32 2.82 0.49
C ALA A 116 10.04 1.66 1.47
N ILE A 117 10.57 0.45 1.19
CA ILE A 117 10.44 -0.69 2.10
C ILE A 117 11.15 -0.43 3.44
N ASN A 118 12.34 0.14 3.44
CA ASN A 118 13.07 0.46 4.67
C ASN A 118 12.35 1.52 5.51
N SER A 119 11.75 2.53 4.88
CA SER A 119 10.95 3.54 5.61
C SER A 119 9.72 2.92 6.28
N ALA A 120 9.15 1.88 5.68
CA ALA A 120 8.03 1.13 6.26
C ALA A 120 8.37 0.42 7.59
N LYS A 121 9.67 0.17 7.87
CA LYS A 121 10.10 -0.48 9.11
C LYS A 121 9.97 0.40 10.34
N ILE A 122 9.78 1.71 10.17
CA ILE A 122 9.76 2.69 11.25
C ILE A 122 8.48 3.52 11.19
N CYS A 123 7.79 3.60 12.31
CA CYS A 123 6.69 4.54 12.52
C CYS A 123 6.81 5.12 13.93
N SER A 124 6.69 6.45 14.07
CA SER A 124 6.74 7.09 15.39
C SER A 124 5.60 6.69 16.32
N ASN A 125 4.54 6.06 15.79
CA ASN A 125 3.43 5.50 16.58
C ASN A 125 3.61 4.01 16.90
N ASP A 126 4.75 3.40 16.59
CA ASP A 126 5.02 2.03 17.03
C ASP A 126 5.34 2.00 18.54
N PRO A 127 4.94 0.95 19.26
CA PRO A 127 4.37 -0.32 18.78
C PRO A 127 2.85 -0.29 18.50
N ILE A 128 2.15 0.77 18.85
CA ILE A 128 0.69 0.84 18.73
C ILE A 128 0.24 0.68 17.26
N CYS A 129 0.94 1.33 16.34
CA CYS A 129 0.59 1.26 14.92
C CYS A 129 0.83 -0.14 14.35
N ILE A 130 2.03 -0.72 14.52
CA ILE A 130 2.36 -2.02 13.92
C ILE A 130 1.53 -3.17 14.50
N MET A 131 1.08 -3.05 15.74
CA MET A 131 0.26 -4.04 16.44
C MET A 131 -1.25 -3.80 16.28
N SER A 132 -1.65 -2.77 15.54
CA SER A 132 -3.05 -2.40 15.41
C SER A 132 -3.88 -3.51 14.74
N LYS A 133 -5.04 -3.78 15.31
CA LYS A 133 -6.07 -4.68 14.77
C LYS A 133 -7.26 -3.93 14.16
N GLY A 134 -7.11 -2.63 13.97
CA GLY A 134 -8.10 -1.74 13.36
C GLY A 134 -7.83 -0.29 13.73
N GLN A 135 -7.55 0.56 12.73
CA GLN A 135 -7.38 2.00 12.89
C GLN A 135 -7.85 2.75 11.64
N GLY A 136 -7.85 4.07 11.70
CA GLY A 136 -8.38 4.91 10.65
C GLY A 136 -9.91 4.85 10.56
N ARG A 137 -10.43 5.25 9.41
CA ARG A 137 -11.87 5.29 9.14
C ARG A 137 -12.47 3.89 9.28
N ASP A 138 -13.50 3.74 10.09
CA ASP A 138 -14.23 2.48 10.34
C ASP A 138 -13.32 1.28 10.70
N SER A 139 -12.13 1.54 11.25
CA SER A 139 -11.12 0.50 11.53
C SER A 139 -10.70 -0.32 10.29
N LEU A 140 -10.71 0.30 9.12
CA LEU A 140 -10.43 -0.36 7.84
C LEU A 140 -8.94 -0.45 7.49
N ASN A 141 -8.06 0.09 8.34
CA ASN A 141 -6.61 -0.11 8.26
C ASN A 141 -6.14 -0.97 9.43
N LEU A 142 -5.09 -1.74 9.24
CA LEU A 142 -4.38 -2.41 10.32
C LEU A 142 -3.13 -1.61 10.70
N ALA A 143 -1.94 -2.06 10.33
CA ALA A 143 -0.70 -1.36 10.64
C ALA A 143 -0.44 -0.17 9.69
N ALA A 144 -1.34 0.80 9.63
CA ALA A 144 -1.21 1.96 8.74
C ALA A 144 -1.88 3.20 9.33
N CYS A 145 -1.10 4.23 9.64
CA CYS A 145 -1.58 5.51 10.18
C CYS A 145 -1.05 6.68 9.33
N HIS A 146 -1.52 7.89 9.63
CA HIS A 146 -1.11 9.09 8.90
C HIS A 146 0.40 9.41 9.01
N THR A 147 1.09 8.85 9.99
CA THR A 147 2.54 9.04 10.11
C THR A 147 3.33 8.14 9.16
N CYS A 148 2.84 6.95 8.82
CA CYS A 148 3.61 5.96 8.07
C CYS A 148 3.05 5.61 6.70
N ALA A 149 1.74 5.71 6.46
CA ALA A 149 1.17 5.17 5.23
C ALA A 149 0.01 5.97 4.62
N LEU A 150 -0.72 6.82 5.37
CA LEU A 150 -1.80 7.58 4.78
C LEU A 150 -1.27 8.74 3.93
N LEU A 151 -1.95 8.98 2.82
CA LEU A 151 -1.66 10.06 1.86
C LEU A 151 -2.79 11.10 1.87
N PRO A 152 -2.63 12.28 1.21
CA PRO A 152 -3.77 13.11 0.85
C PRO A 152 -4.82 12.30 0.09
N GLU A 153 -6.10 12.49 0.41
CA GLU A 153 -7.19 11.66 -0.15
C GLU A 153 -7.25 11.67 -1.69
N THR A 154 -6.77 12.76 -2.31
CA THR A 154 -6.70 12.91 -3.77
C THR A 154 -5.70 11.97 -4.44
N CYS A 155 -4.77 11.38 -3.67
CA CYS A 155 -3.75 10.47 -4.17
C CYS A 155 -4.22 9.02 -4.23
N CYS A 156 -5.21 8.67 -3.41
CA CYS A 156 -5.62 7.29 -3.14
C CYS A 156 -6.97 6.96 -3.77
N GLU A 157 -7.05 5.84 -4.51
CA GLU A 157 -8.30 5.35 -5.10
C GLU A 157 -9.34 4.94 -4.05
N GLU A 158 -8.87 4.44 -2.89
CA GLU A 158 -9.71 3.85 -1.84
C GLU A 158 -9.83 4.74 -0.59
N LYS A 159 -9.64 6.06 -0.72
CA LYS A 159 -9.84 7.01 0.38
C LYS A 159 -9.06 6.64 1.66
N ASN A 160 -7.82 6.19 1.51
CA ASN A 160 -6.92 5.78 2.62
C ASN A 160 -7.45 4.63 3.49
N VAL A 161 -8.19 3.68 2.94
CA VAL A 161 -8.61 2.46 3.64
C VAL A 161 -7.99 1.21 3.04
N PHE A 162 -8.04 0.08 3.73
CA PHE A 162 -7.48 -1.21 3.31
C PHE A 162 -5.95 -1.22 3.21
N LEU A 163 -5.30 -0.58 4.17
CA LEU A 163 -3.84 -0.49 4.27
C LEU A 163 -3.32 -1.33 5.45
N ASP A 164 -2.20 -2.00 5.23
CA ASP A 164 -1.53 -2.79 6.24
C ASP A 164 -0.02 -2.94 5.98
N ARG A 165 0.78 -2.12 6.64
CA ARG A 165 2.24 -2.15 6.60
C ARG A 165 2.82 -3.51 7.06
N GLY A 166 2.10 -4.23 7.92
CA GLY A 166 2.48 -5.57 8.36
C GLY A 166 2.59 -6.57 7.21
N MET A 167 1.82 -6.40 6.12
CA MET A 167 1.96 -7.24 4.92
C MET A 167 3.20 -6.91 4.08
N ILE A 168 3.83 -5.76 4.32
CA ILE A 168 5.06 -5.34 3.63
C ILE A 168 6.30 -5.85 4.38
N ILE A 169 6.34 -5.64 5.71
CA ILE A 169 7.55 -5.80 6.54
C ILE A 169 7.39 -6.76 7.72
N GLY A 170 6.22 -7.39 7.88
CA GLY A 170 5.89 -8.16 9.08
C GLY A 170 5.43 -7.30 10.25
N THR A 171 5.13 -7.95 11.37
CA THR A 171 4.80 -7.32 12.65
C THR A 171 5.71 -7.82 13.75
N PHE A 172 5.61 -7.28 14.96
CA PHE A 172 6.40 -7.77 16.11
C PHE A 172 6.01 -9.20 16.52
N GLU A 173 4.72 -9.56 16.37
CA GLU A 173 4.24 -10.92 16.67
C GLU A 173 4.51 -11.90 15.53
N GLU A 174 4.43 -11.44 14.28
CA GLU A 174 4.45 -12.26 13.07
C GLU A 174 5.44 -11.65 12.07
N LYS A 175 6.72 -11.79 12.33
CA LYS A 175 7.78 -11.20 11.50
C LYS A 175 7.78 -11.70 10.06
N ASN A 176 7.42 -12.97 9.85
CA ASN A 176 7.54 -13.65 8.55
C ASN A 176 6.34 -13.42 7.60
N ILE A 177 5.35 -12.60 7.97
CA ILE A 177 4.22 -12.31 7.09
C ILE A 177 4.53 -11.23 6.05
N GLY A 178 5.55 -10.42 6.27
CA GLY A 178 5.93 -9.37 5.32
C GLY A 178 6.46 -9.96 4.02
N PHE A 179 5.97 -9.46 2.88
CA PHE A 179 6.40 -9.92 1.56
C PHE A 179 7.86 -9.54 1.25
N TRP A 180 8.38 -8.48 1.87
CA TRP A 180 9.75 -7.97 1.69
C TRP A 180 10.53 -7.90 3.01
N ASN A 181 10.44 -8.92 3.83
CA ASN A 181 11.17 -8.95 5.11
C ASN A 181 12.69 -8.84 4.96
N ASP A 182 13.24 -9.40 3.88
CA ASP A 182 14.68 -9.59 3.69
C ASP A 182 15.36 -8.48 2.86
N ILE A 183 14.66 -7.36 2.62
CA ILE A 183 15.19 -6.21 1.87
C ILE A 183 15.81 -5.14 2.80
#